data_994408e7208367e7072c505e1fdbdd83
#
_entry.id   994408e7208367e7072c505e1fdbdd83
#
_cell.length_a   1.000
_cell.length_b   1.000
_cell.length_c   1.000
_cell.angle_alpha   90.00
_cell.angle_beta   90.00
_cell.angle_gamma   90.00
#
_symmetry.space_group_name_H-M   'P 1'
#
loop_
_entity.id
_entity.type
_entity.pdbx_description
1 polymer ?
#
loop_
_entity_poly.entity_id
_entity_poly.type
_entity_poly.pdbx_seq_one_letter_code
_entity_poly.pdbx_strand_id
1 'polypeptide(L)'
;MAKYLDLTVLLDCFGQLHHQIGSFEWWENIGSCGMPLIKAQDNGESLVVFVWQDPQGNEKTSSIASVVLAVNSLTDHHSWEPECLSRVAGTDVWFGHLTVNSKWRGSYSFIPLQADQLPECVKKQSDGSREAQRAWWIEVVANQIPDALNKSPTLTSGWGESSALHLPHAPEEEGWKEWDQGALPLLSVDQIQSIHWHSLILNNQRDCQLFSTAKGDAPLVILLDGQKWGATSGTLSVLQYLTAMKRITPAHYLLLPCIDGQTRWKELSCHRPFWQALIDELLPDVESELAKLGSSVSDYVIAGQSLGGLSSLYAGLHFPEYFSKAISLSGSFWWPEVDRMQSPKSTDLLQTTLVPNSLAEQIQNDLVDVQHLHAFLTVGSGEKDMCLYNDMTYQAIKEKGGNVYYETVFGGHDWLSWRSSLTNGLMHLLPAQH
;
A
#
# COMPACT_ATOMS: atom_id res chain seq x y z
N MET A 1 -21.64 -20.14 -9.43
CA MET A 1 -21.51 -21.50 -8.85
C MET A 1 -20.61 -21.35 -7.64
N ALA A 2 -21.13 -21.46 -6.42
CA ALA A 2 -20.30 -21.50 -5.23
C ALA A 2 -19.32 -22.68 -5.40
N LYS A 3 -18.02 -22.40 -5.47
CA LYS A 3 -17.01 -23.43 -5.31
C LYS A 3 -17.30 -24.07 -3.95
N TYR A 4 -17.76 -25.31 -3.92
CA TYR A 4 -17.81 -26.09 -2.69
C TYR A 4 -16.38 -26.17 -2.16
N LEU A 5 -16.07 -25.30 -1.21
CA LEU A 5 -14.83 -25.40 -0.46
C LEU A 5 -14.84 -26.72 0.26
N ASP A 6 -13.84 -27.55 0.00
CA ASP A 6 -13.73 -28.88 0.56
C ASP A 6 -13.44 -28.75 2.07
N LEU A 7 -14.42 -29.14 2.90
CA LEU A 7 -14.29 -29.16 4.35
C LEU A 7 -13.05 -29.95 4.79
N THR A 8 -12.56 -30.87 3.95
CA THR A 8 -11.34 -31.63 4.22
C THR A 8 -10.11 -30.73 4.40
N VAL A 9 -10.02 -29.60 3.69
CA VAL A 9 -8.94 -28.62 3.84
C VAL A 9 -8.93 -28.04 5.27
N LEU A 10 -10.11 -27.68 5.77
CA LEU A 10 -10.24 -27.19 7.15
C LEU A 10 -9.88 -28.29 8.15
N LEU A 11 -10.33 -29.49 7.90
CA LEU A 11 -10.09 -30.67 8.74
C LEU A 11 -8.62 -31.06 8.75
N ASP A 12 -7.95 -31.08 7.61
CA ASP A 12 -6.52 -31.37 7.48
C ASP A 12 -5.62 -30.34 8.18
N CYS A 13 -6.05 -29.07 8.22
CA CYS A 13 -5.31 -28.02 8.92
C CYS A 13 -5.49 -28.08 10.43
N PHE A 14 -6.64 -28.50 10.94
CA PHE A 14 -6.97 -28.48 12.37
C PHE A 14 -6.84 -29.84 13.07
N GLY A 15 -6.39 -30.88 12.39
CA GLY A 15 -6.09 -32.19 13.02
C GLY A 15 -7.25 -32.81 13.77
N GLN A 16 -7.09 -33.12 15.06
CA GLN A 16 -8.09 -33.84 15.88
C GLN A 16 -9.31 -32.99 16.30
N LEU A 17 -9.36 -31.69 15.94
CA LEU A 17 -10.44 -30.78 16.35
C LEU A 17 -11.71 -30.89 15.47
N HIS A 18 -11.82 -31.90 14.62
CA HIS A 18 -12.91 -32.08 13.66
C HIS A 18 -14.31 -32.18 14.27
N HIS A 19 -14.41 -32.71 15.50
CA HIS A 19 -15.68 -33.14 16.05
C HIS A 19 -16.49 -32.07 16.76
N GLN A 20 -15.91 -30.83 16.84
CA GLN A 20 -16.52 -29.75 17.62
C GLN A 20 -16.38 -28.38 16.96
N ILE A 21 -16.35 -28.31 15.62
CA ILE A 21 -16.24 -27.06 14.89
C ILE A 21 -17.30 -26.06 15.39
N GLY A 22 -16.86 -24.87 15.79
CA GLY A 22 -17.72 -23.80 16.33
C GLY A 22 -18.05 -23.95 17.81
N SER A 23 -17.54 -24.98 18.53
CA SER A 23 -17.63 -25.01 19.97
C SER A 23 -16.71 -23.99 20.64
N PHE A 24 -16.98 -23.66 21.90
CA PHE A 24 -16.09 -22.79 22.69
C PHE A 24 -14.64 -23.29 22.72
N GLU A 25 -14.44 -24.56 22.98
CA GLU A 25 -13.11 -25.18 23.00
C GLU A 25 -12.41 -25.12 21.65
N TRP A 26 -13.16 -25.28 20.55
CA TRP A 26 -12.64 -25.14 19.19
C TRP A 26 -12.15 -23.71 18.93
N TRP A 27 -12.96 -22.69 19.31
CA TRP A 27 -12.58 -21.27 19.14
C TRP A 27 -11.38 -20.89 20.02
N GLU A 28 -11.27 -21.39 21.24
CA GLU A 28 -10.11 -21.21 22.12
C GLU A 28 -8.83 -21.74 21.45
N ASN A 29 -8.89 -22.94 20.85
CA ASN A 29 -7.76 -23.54 20.14
C ASN A 29 -7.38 -22.75 18.90
N ILE A 30 -8.36 -22.31 18.09
CA ILE A 30 -8.13 -21.46 16.92
C ILE A 30 -7.47 -20.15 17.33
N GLY A 31 -7.98 -19.48 18.33
CA GLY A 31 -7.40 -18.24 18.88
C GLY A 31 -5.97 -18.45 19.39
N SER A 32 -5.65 -19.60 19.99
CA SER A 32 -4.30 -19.91 20.44
C SER A 32 -3.31 -20.11 19.30
N CYS A 33 -3.75 -20.71 18.17
CA CYS A 33 -2.94 -20.86 16.97
C CYS A 33 -2.69 -19.50 16.31
N GLY A 34 -3.70 -18.63 16.28
CA GLY A 34 -3.75 -17.38 15.50
C GLY A 34 -4.09 -17.65 14.03
N MET A 35 -4.66 -16.62 13.38
CA MET A 35 -5.08 -16.68 11.98
C MET A 35 -4.29 -15.67 11.12
N PRO A 36 -4.21 -15.91 9.79
CA PRO A 36 -4.66 -17.11 9.08
C PRO A 36 -3.72 -18.30 9.33
N LEU A 37 -4.21 -19.52 9.17
CA LEU A 37 -3.33 -20.69 9.17
C LEU A 37 -2.58 -20.78 7.85
N ILE A 38 -1.28 -21.04 7.95
CA ILE A 38 -0.39 -21.10 6.79
C ILE A 38 0.28 -22.46 6.76
N LYS A 39 0.11 -23.18 5.65
CA LYS A 39 0.77 -24.46 5.39
C LYS A 39 1.64 -24.34 4.13
N ALA A 40 2.96 -24.32 4.31
CA ALA A 40 3.89 -24.32 3.20
C ALA A 40 3.73 -25.60 2.35
N GLN A 41 3.89 -25.47 1.04
CA GLN A 41 3.85 -26.55 0.06
C GLN A 41 5.21 -26.68 -0.63
N ASP A 42 5.51 -27.87 -1.16
CA ASP A 42 6.83 -28.18 -1.75
C ASP A 42 7.10 -27.42 -3.08
N ASN A 43 6.06 -26.86 -3.70
CA ASN A 43 6.14 -26.11 -4.97
C ASN A 43 6.48 -24.62 -4.82
N GLY A 44 6.82 -24.15 -3.61
CA GLY A 44 7.09 -22.72 -3.34
C GLY A 44 5.83 -21.89 -3.10
N GLU A 45 4.68 -22.53 -2.96
CA GLU A 45 3.42 -21.92 -2.57
C GLU A 45 3.08 -22.21 -1.12
N SER A 46 2.10 -21.50 -0.59
CA SER A 46 1.51 -21.75 0.73
C SER A 46 -0.01 -21.82 0.60
N LEU A 47 -0.61 -22.81 1.23
CA LEU A 47 -2.04 -22.84 1.48
C LEU A 47 -2.31 -21.95 2.68
N VAL A 48 -3.19 -20.95 2.50
CA VAL A 48 -3.61 -20.00 3.52
C VAL A 48 -5.07 -20.22 3.81
N VAL A 49 -5.42 -20.54 5.06
CA VAL A 49 -6.79 -20.77 5.49
C VAL A 49 -7.24 -19.63 6.39
N PHE A 50 -8.35 -19.01 6.02
CA PHE A 50 -9.00 -17.92 6.73
C PHE A 50 -10.23 -18.45 7.44
N VAL A 51 -10.43 -18.02 8.69
CA VAL A 51 -11.61 -18.40 9.49
C VAL A 51 -12.18 -17.13 10.11
N TRP A 52 -13.48 -16.97 10.05
CA TRP A 52 -14.19 -15.84 10.66
C TRP A 52 -15.35 -16.34 11.51
N GLN A 53 -15.48 -15.81 12.73
CA GLN A 53 -16.58 -16.09 13.64
C GLN A 53 -17.74 -15.12 13.41
N ASP A 54 -18.91 -15.63 13.14
CA ASP A 54 -20.11 -14.83 13.05
C ASP A 54 -20.59 -14.45 14.46
N PRO A 55 -20.53 -13.16 14.84
CA PRO A 55 -20.94 -12.74 16.18
C PRO A 55 -22.44 -12.89 16.43
N GLN A 56 -23.25 -13.14 15.41
CA GLN A 56 -24.68 -13.35 15.51
C GLN A 56 -25.05 -14.85 15.65
N GLY A 57 -24.05 -15.74 15.54
CA GLY A 57 -24.23 -17.18 15.67
C GLY A 57 -24.39 -17.92 14.33
N ASN A 58 -25.20 -18.98 14.34
CA ASN A 58 -25.40 -19.81 13.14
C ASN A 58 -26.46 -19.23 12.18
N GLU A 59 -26.74 -19.93 11.08
CA GLU A 59 -27.69 -19.51 10.04
C GLU A 59 -29.13 -19.27 10.49
N LYS A 60 -29.51 -19.71 11.71
CA LYS A 60 -30.84 -19.47 12.27
C LYS A 60 -30.95 -18.17 13.05
N THR A 61 -29.83 -17.68 13.53
CA THR A 61 -29.76 -16.48 14.38
C THR A 61 -29.10 -15.29 13.67
N SER A 62 -28.24 -15.56 12.69
CA SER A 62 -27.48 -14.54 11.95
C SER A 62 -28.27 -14.00 10.75
N SER A 63 -28.17 -12.68 10.54
CA SER A 63 -28.64 -12.00 9.34
C SER A 63 -27.57 -11.92 8.24
N ILE A 64 -26.34 -12.38 8.51
CA ILE A 64 -25.24 -12.35 7.56
C ILE A 64 -25.46 -13.42 6.49
N ALA A 65 -25.61 -12.96 5.26
CA ALA A 65 -25.91 -13.81 4.11
C ALA A 65 -24.63 -14.29 3.39
N SER A 66 -23.53 -13.51 3.46
CA SER A 66 -22.24 -13.85 2.87
C SER A 66 -21.13 -13.10 3.60
N VAL A 67 -19.88 -13.58 3.48
CA VAL A 67 -18.69 -12.89 3.97
C VAL A 67 -17.67 -12.86 2.84
N VAL A 68 -17.36 -11.66 2.32
CA VAL A 68 -16.33 -11.50 1.31
C VAL A 68 -14.96 -11.60 1.98
N LEU A 69 -14.07 -12.38 1.37
CA LEU A 69 -12.65 -12.42 1.69
C LEU A 69 -11.91 -11.43 0.78
N ALA A 70 -11.53 -10.30 1.31
CA ALA A 70 -10.77 -9.29 0.58
C ALA A 70 -9.29 -9.41 0.92
N VAL A 71 -8.49 -10.04 0.04
CA VAL A 71 -7.03 -10.08 0.13
C VAL A 71 -6.47 -9.18 -0.96
N ASN A 72 -5.76 -8.12 -0.55
CA ASN A 72 -5.33 -7.08 -1.49
C ASN A 72 -4.57 -7.66 -2.68
N SER A 73 -4.98 -7.27 -3.88
CA SER A 73 -4.44 -7.70 -5.19
C SER A 73 -4.46 -9.21 -5.47
N LEU A 74 -4.98 -10.05 -4.58
CA LEU A 74 -5.16 -11.49 -4.80
C LEU A 74 -6.63 -11.83 -5.11
N THR A 75 -7.57 -11.24 -4.37
CA THR A 75 -9.01 -11.41 -4.65
C THR A 75 -9.52 -10.29 -5.55
N ASP A 76 -10.44 -10.63 -6.45
CA ASP A 76 -10.95 -9.66 -7.42
C ASP A 76 -12.06 -8.79 -6.80
N HIS A 77 -11.80 -7.50 -6.71
CA HIS A 77 -12.76 -6.49 -6.28
C HIS A 77 -13.37 -5.69 -7.45
N HIS A 78 -13.08 -6.08 -8.69
CA HIS A 78 -13.56 -5.40 -9.91
C HIS A 78 -14.69 -6.17 -10.61
N SER A 79 -15.19 -7.25 -10.02
CA SER A 79 -16.27 -8.05 -10.57
C SER A 79 -17.46 -8.13 -9.63
N TRP A 80 -18.60 -8.64 -10.18
CA TRP A 80 -19.77 -8.99 -9.38
C TRP A 80 -19.66 -10.37 -8.69
N GLU A 81 -18.50 -11.02 -8.78
CA GLU A 81 -18.23 -12.36 -8.24
C GLU A 81 -17.03 -12.31 -7.28
N PRO A 82 -17.15 -11.63 -6.11
CA PRO A 82 -16.08 -11.55 -5.14
C PRO A 82 -15.78 -12.92 -4.54
N GLU A 83 -14.54 -13.14 -4.09
CA GLU A 83 -14.20 -14.32 -3.31
C GLU A 83 -14.90 -14.27 -1.96
N CYS A 84 -15.65 -15.32 -1.60
CA CYS A 84 -16.42 -15.36 -0.37
C CYS A 84 -16.05 -16.59 0.47
N LEU A 85 -16.15 -16.43 1.79
CA LEU A 85 -16.06 -17.54 2.73
C LEU A 85 -17.31 -18.42 2.64
N SER A 86 -17.19 -19.69 3.00
CA SER A 86 -18.29 -20.64 3.14
C SER A 86 -18.65 -20.85 4.61
N ARG A 87 -19.94 -20.86 4.94
CA ARG A 87 -20.40 -21.17 6.29
C ARG A 87 -20.35 -22.68 6.54
N VAL A 88 -19.85 -23.10 7.68
CA VAL A 88 -20.03 -24.47 8.17
C VAL A 88 -21.44 -24.60 8.74
N ALA A 89 -22.23 -25.47 8.14
CA ALA A 89 -23.67 -25.64 8.48
C ALA A 89 -23.85 -25.92 9.97
N GLY A 90 -24.81 -25.26 10.58
CA GLY A 90 -25.17 -25.40 12.00
C GLY A 90 -24.24 -24.68 12.97
N THR A 91 -23.24 -23.94 12.47
CA THR A 91 -22.23 -23.26 13.29
C THR A 91 -22.16 -21.75 12.99
N ASP A 92 -21.38 -21.04 13.81
CA ASP A 92 -20.99 -19.64 13.62
C ASP A 92 -19.69 -19.48 12.81
N VAL A 93 -19.18 -20.56 12.21
CA VAL A 93 -17.89 -20.58 11.50
C VAL A 93 -18.07 -20.32 10.03
N TRP A 94 -17.33 -19.34 9.52
CA TRP A 94 -17.08 -19.11 8.10
C TRP A 94 -15.61 -19.38 7.80
N PHE A 95 -15.33 -20.04 6.66
CA PHE A 95 -13.96 -20.33 6.27
C PHE A 95 -13.75 -20.20 4.76
N GLY A 96 -12.50 -19.97 4.37
CA GLY A 96 -12.05 -19.97 3.00
C GLY A 96 -10.56 -20.22 2.93
N HIS A 97 -10.04 -20.50 1.75
CA HIS A 97 -8.60 -20.69 1.56
C HIS A 97 -8.14 -20.15 0.21
N LEU A 98 -6.85 -19.78 0.16
CA LEU A 98 -6.14 -19.40 -1.05
C LEU A 98 -4.81 -20.15 -1.10
N THR A 99 -4.34 -20.44 -2.31
CA THR A 99 -2.95 -20.87 -2.55
C THR A 99 -2.19 -19.69 -3.10
N VAL A 100 -1.10 -19.32 -2.42
CA VAL A 100 -0.35 -18.08 -2.67
C VAL A 100 1.14 -18.36 -2.67
N ASN A 101 1.91 -17.65 -3.49
CA ASN A 101 3.38 -17.74 -3.46
C ASN A 101 3.90 -17.46 -2.05
N SER A 102 4.76 -18.36 -1.53
CA SER A 102 5.27 -18.32 -0.14
C SER A 102 6.09 -17.06 0.19
N LYS A 103 6.46 -16.24 -0.81
CA LYS A 103 7.12 -14.94 -0.62
C LYS A 103 6.14 -13.78 -0.45
N TRP A 104 4.83 -14.03 -0.56
CA TRP A 104 3.81 -12.98 -0.53
C TRP A 104 3.72 -12.29 0.82
N ARG A 105 3.48 -10.99 0.75
CA ARG A 105 3.10 -10.13 1.88
C ARG A 105 2.01 -9.16 1.42
N GLY A 106 0.96 -9.01 2.22
CA GLY A 106 -0.14 -8.10 1.91
C GLY A 106 -1.17 -8.04 3.02
N SER A 107 -2.18 -7.20 2.87
CA SER A 107 -3.28 -7.09 3.81
C SER A 107 -4.50 -7.89 3.38
N TYR A 108 -5.34 -8.25 4.35
CA TYR A 108 -6.65 -8.85 4.13
C TYR A 108 -7.66 -8.37 5.15
N SER A 109 -8.93 -8.50 4.81
CA SER A 109 -10.07 -8.19 5.67
C SER A 109 -11.27 -9.08 5.34
N PHE A 110 -12.24 -9.08 6.23
CA PHE A 110 -13.55 -9.69 6.01
C PHE A 110 -14.60 -8.61 5.81
N ILE A 111 -15.54 -8.84 4.89
CA ILE A 111 -16.67 -7.92 4.65
C ILE A 111 -17.97 -8.73 4.78
N PRO A 112 -18.62 -8.69 5.96
CA PRO A 112 -19.91 -9.33 6.17
C PRO A 112 -20.99 -8.60 5.37
N LEU A 113 -21.80 -9.33 4.60
CA LEU A 113 -22.88 -8.81 3.76
C LEU A 113 -24.24 -9.27 4.26
N GLN A 114 -25.20 -8.35 4.31
CA GLN A 114 -26.62 -8.64 4.45
C GLN A 114 -27.21 -9.13 3.11
N ALA A 115 -28.41 -9.71 3.13
CA ALA A 115 -29.04 -10.27 1.95
C ALA A 115 -29.28 -9.24 0.83
N ASP A 116 -29.59 -8.01 1.17
CA ASP A 116 -29.80 -6.91 0.22
C ASP A 116 -28.50 -6.33 -0.36
N GLN A 117 -27.37 -6.58 0.31
CA GLN A 117 -26.04 -6.17 -0.13
C GLN A 117 -25.35 -7.21 -1.04
N LEU A 118 -25.94 -8.38 -1.24
CA LEU A 118 -25.35 -9.41 -2.09
C LEU A 118 -25.19 -8.90 -3.53
N PRO A 119 -24.06 -9.24 -4.20
CA PRO A 119 -23.76 -8.76 -5.57
C PRO A 119 -24.91 -9.00 -6.55
N GLU A 120 -25.53 -10.18 -6.51
CA GLU A 120 -26.65 -10.52 -7.39
C GLU A 120 -27.91 -9.70 -7.11
N CYS A 121 -28.13 -9.26 -5.87
CA CYS A 121 -29.25 -8.41 -5.52
C CYS A 121 -29.04 -6.98 -6.03
N VAL A 122 -27.87 -6.40 -5.77
CA VAL A 122 -27.52 -5.05 -6.19
C VAL A 122 -27.40 -4.95 -7.71
N LYS A 123 -26.79 -5.95 -8.36
CA LYS A 123 -26.68 -6.01 -9.83
C LYS A 123 -28.06 -6.04 -10.52
N LYS A 124 -29.05 -6.73 -9.95
CA LYS A 124 -30.43 -6.76 -10.49
C LYS A 124 -31.17 -5.43 -10.32
N GLN A 125 -30.82 -4.65 -9.32
CA GLN A 125 -31.43 -3.35 -9.02
C GLN A 125 -30.75 -2.18 -9.75
N SER A 126 -29.56 -2.40 -10.29
CA SER A 126 -28.77 -1.45 -11.06
C SER A 126 -28.79 -1.79 -12.56
N ASP A 127 -28.07 -1.01 -13.36
CA ASP A 127 -27.83 -1.31 -14.78
C ASP A 127 -26.78 -2.41 -15.00
N GLY A 128 -26.20 -2.95 -13.92
CA GLY A 128 -25.15 -3.97 -13.95
C GLY A 128 -23.80 -3.46 -14.50
N SER A 129 -23.68 -2.15 -14.74
CA SER A 129 -22.46 -1.52 -15.24
C SER A 129 -21.27 -1.67 -14.30
N ARG A 130 -20.11 -1.33 -14.79
CA ARG A 130 -18.89 -1.27 -13.97
C ARG A 130 -18.96 -0.15 -12.93
N GLU A 131 -19.58 0.95 -13.27
CA GLU A 131 -19.82 2.07 -12.36
C GLU A 131 -20.70 1.64 -11.18
N ALA A 132 -21.77 0.90 -11.45
CA ALA A 132 -22.63 0.34 -10.43
C ALA A 132 -21.88 -0.69 -9.56
N GLN A 133 -21.04 -1.55 -10.16
CA GLN A 133 -20.20 -2.49 -9.43
C GLN A 133 -19.20 -1.77 -8.52
N ARG A 134 -18.55 -0.73 -9.02
CA ARG A 134 -17.61 0.08 -8.25
C ARG A 134 -18.31 0.79 -7.09
N ALA A 135 -19.50 1.34 -7.31
CA ALA A 135 -20.29 1.98 -6.26
C ALA A 135 -20.64 0.98 -5.16
N TRP A 136 -21.12 -0.21 -5.54
CA TRP A 136 -21.36 -1.31 -4.62
C TRP A 136 -20.11 -1.66 -3.81
N TRP A 137 -18.96 -1.85 -4.48
CA TRP A 137 -17.71 -2.19 -3.78
C TRP A 137 -17.30 -1.12 -2.76
N ILE A 138 -17.37 0.17 -3.13
CA ILE A 138 -17.05 1.28 -2.24
C ILE A 138 -17.96 1.28 -1.01
N GLU A 139 -19.25 0.97 -1.19
CA GLU A 139 -20.22 0.89 -0.09
C GLU A 139 -19.89 -0.26 0.87
N VAL A 140 -19.66 -1.47 0.34
CA VAL A 140 -19.44 -2.64 1.19
C VAL A 140 -18.08 -2.67 1.85
N VAL A 141 -17.00 -2.19 1.17
CA VAL A 141 -15.65 -2.15 1.73
C VAL A 141 -15.53 -1.18 2.92
N ALA A 142 -16.41 -0.19 3.00
CA ALA A 142 -16.49 0.69 4.16
C ALA A 142 -16.86 -0.06 5.47
N ASN A 143 -17.43 -1.26 5.36
CA ASN A 143 -17.78 -2.14 6.47
C ASN A 143 -16.77 -3.28 6.68
N GLN A 144 -15.59 -3.20 6.06
CA GLN A 144 -14.55 -4.21 6.26
C GLN A 144 -14.09 -4.24 7.72
N ILE A 145 -13.77 -5.43 8.19
CA ILE A 145 -13.28 -5.69 9.54
C ILE A 145 -11.97 -6.48 9.49
N PRO A 146 -11.02 -6.18 10.39
CA PRO A 146 -9.81 -6.97 10.53
C PRO A 146 -10.15 -8.34 11.13
N ASP A 147 -9.23 -9.29 10.99
CA ASP A 147 -9.31 -10.59 11.61
C ASP A 147 -8.93 -10.48 13.11
N ALA A 148 -9.91 -10.67 13.98
CA ALA A 148 -9.71 -10.61 15.44
C ALA A 148 -8.78 -11.71 15.97
N LEU A 149 -8.53 -12.76 15.18
CA LEU A 149 -7.65 -13.88 15.52
C LEU A 149 -6.23 -13.70 14.98
N ASN A 150 -5.97 -12.65 14.19
CA ASN A 150 -4.64 -12.33 13.72
C ASN A 150 -3.80 -11.74 14.86
N LYS A 151 -2.57 -12.28 15.03
CA LYS A 151 -1.65 -11.85 16.10
C LYS A 151 -0.80 -10.64 15.73
N SER A 152 -0.78 -10.25 14.46
CA SER A 152 -0.08 -9.04 14.00
C SER A 152 -0.88 -7.79 14.34
N PRO A 153 -0.22 -6.64 14.49
CA PRO A 153 -0.93 -5.37 14.66
C PRO A 153 -1.91 -5.09 13.53
N THR A 154 -3.07 -4.54 13.88
CA THR A 154 -4.06 -4.09 12.91
C THR A 154 -3.48 -2.97 12.05
N LEU A 155 -3.72 -3.07 10.74
CA LEU A 155 -3.29 -2.08 9.76
C LEU A 155 -4.43 -1.10 9.48
N THR A 156 -4.12 0.20 9.47
CA THR A 156 -5.07 1.24 9.10
C THR A 156 -4.78 1.72 7.68
N SER A 157 -5.73 1.55 6.78
CA SER A 157 -5.64 1.99 5.38
C SER A 157 -6.63 3.12 5.07
N GLY A 158 -6.62 3.60 3.82
CA GLY A 158 -7.64 4.54 3.34
C GLY A 158 -9.06 3.94 3.25
N TRP A 159 -9.18 2.62 3.31
CA TRP A 159 -10.43 1.87 3.21
C TRP A 159 -10.92 1.31 4.55
N GLY A 160 -10.21 1.57 5.64
CA GLY A 160 -10.53 1.07 6.97
C GLY A 160 -9.42 0.18 7.55
N GLU A 161 -9.78 -0.65 8.51
CA GLU A 161 -8.85 -1.56 9.18
C GLU A 161 -8.75 -2.90 8.45
N SER A 162 -7.55 -3.49 8.50
CA SER A 162 -7.23 -4.78 7.89
C SER A 162 -6.19 -5.53 8.72
N SER A 163 -5.95 -6.78 8.39
CA SER A 163 -4.96 -7.65 9.04
C SER A 163 -3.79 -7.94 8.11
N ALA A 164 -2.62 -8.14 8.69
CA ALA A 164 -1.42 -8.49 7.95
C ALA A 164 -1.38 -9.99 7.59
N LEU A 165 -0.95 -10.28 6.37
CA LEU A 165 -0.61 -11.63 5.89
C LEU A 165 0.87 -11.65 5.52
N HIS A 166 1.70 -12.31 6.34
CA HIS A 166 3.12 -12.54 6.07
C HIS A 166 3.33 -14.02 5.80
N LEU A 167 3.70 -14.39 4.57
CA LEU A 167 4.00 -15.78 4.25
C LEU A 167 5.45 -16.17 4.62
N PRO A 168 5.73 -17.46 4.80
CA PRO A 168 6.96 -17.93 5.45
C PRO A 168 8.28 -17.52 4.77
N HIS A 169 8.25 -17.31 3.46
CA HIS A 169 9.41 -16.92 2.67
C HIS A 169 9.34 -15.45 2.20
N ALA A 170 8.41 -14.65 2.77
CA ALA A 170 8.39 -13.21 2.51
C ALA A 170 9.74 -12.60 2.93
N PRO A 171 10.35 -11.73 2.10
CA PRO A 171 11.62 -11.09 2.44
C PRO A 171 11.56 -10.41 3.81
N GLU A 172 12.65 -10.46 4.56
CA GLU A 172 12.72 -9.76 5.85
C GLU A 172 12.58 -8.25 5.67
N GLU A 173 11.92 -7.61 6.62
CA GLU A 173 11.71 -6.16 6.67
C GLU A 173 12.43 -5.61 7.89
N GLU A 174 13.69 -5.23 7.72
CA GLU A 174 14.49 -4.64 8.81
C GLU A 174 13.82 -3.37 9.35
N GLY A 175 13.68 -3.29 10.66
CA GLY A 175 12.98 -2.22 11.36
C GLY A 175 11.48 -2.45 11.45
N TRP A 176 10.82 -2.94 10.40
CA TRP A 176 9.39 -3.22 10.44
C TRP A 176 9.04 -4.47 11.24
N LYS A 177 9.91 -5.47 11.22
CA LYS A 177 9.81 -6.66 12.08
C LYS A 177 9.85 -6.27 13.55
N GLU A 178 10.78 -5.40 13.92
CA GLU A 178 10.92 -4.88 15.28
C GLU A 178 9.70 -4.03 15.67
N TRP A 179 9.18 -3.23 14.75
CA TRP A 179 7.94 -2.47 14.95
C TRP A 179 6.74 -3.39 15.21
N ASP A 180 6.50 -4.36 14.34
CA ASP A 180 5.36 -5.30 14.43
C ASP A 180 5.41 -6.14 15.72
N GLN A 181 6.60 -6.36 16.26
CA GLN A 181 6.82 -7.05 17.54
C GLN A 181 6.70 -6.13 18.77
N GLY A 182 6.42 -4.82 18.56
CA GLY A 182 6.36 -3.84 19.63
C GLY A 182 7.70 -3.50 20.28
N ALA A 183 8.82 -3.83 19.62
CA ALA A 183 10.17 -3.57 20.10
C ALA A 183 10.62 -2.11 19.88
N LEU A 184 9.97 -1.38 18.96
CA LEU A 184 10.25 0.02 18.72
C LEU A 184 9.21 0.92 19.41
N PRO A 185 9.63 1.97 20.12
CA PRO A 185 8.73 2.89 20.78
C PRO A 185 8.01 3.79 19.77
N LEU A 186 6.79 4.19 20.08
CA LEU A 186 6.16 5.32 19.42
C LEU A 186 6.99 6.59 19.71
N LEU A 187 7.17 7.43 18.70
CA LEU A 187 7.79 8.73 18.88
C LEU A 187 6.86 9.66 19.68
N SER A 188 7.46 10.44 20.56
CA SER A 188 6.72 11.50 21.26
C SER A 188 6.38 12.65 20.30
N VAL A 189 5.26 13.31 20.55
CA VAL A 189 4.80 14.47 19.76
C VAL A 189 5.86 15.58 19.71
N ASP A 190 6.64 15.74 20.78
CA ASP A 190 7.69 16.75 20.88
C ASP A 190 8.88 16.53 19.92
N GLN A 191 8.99 15.34 19.34
CA GLN A 191 10.02 15.02 18.35
C GLN A 191 9.58 15.39 16.90
N ILE A 192 8.33 15.78 16.74
CA ILE A 192 7.73 16.09 15.42
C ILE A 192 7.27 17.54 15.45
N GLN A 193 7.87 18.36 14.61
CA GLN A 193 7.51 19.76 14.46
C GLN A 193 6.40 19.91 13.41
N SER A 194 5.37 20.70 13.71
CA SER A 194 4.34 21.09 12.74
C SER A 194 4.79 22.32 11.97
N ILE A 195 4.64 22.28 10.64
CA ILE A 195 4.86 23.40 9.73
C ILE A 195 3.53 23.71 9.05
N HIS A 196 2.98 24.88 9.32
CA HIS A 196 1.75 25.33 8.68
C HIS A 196 2.07 25.93 7.32
N TRP A 197 1.69 25.24 6.25
CA TRP A 197 1.84 25.72 4.88
C TRP A 197 0.55 26.32 4.38
N HIS A 198 0.57 27.64 4.14
CA HIS A 198 -0.48 28.39 3.47
C HIS A 198 0.01 28.74 2.07
N SER A 199 -0.47 28.02 1.07
CA SER A 199 -0.08 28.24 -0.32
C SER A 199 -0.97 29.28 -1.01
N LEU A 200 -0.35 30.35 -1.48
CA LEU A 200 -1.01 31.34 -2.32
C LEU A 200 -1.19 30.83 -3.76
N ILE A 201 -0.23 30.06 -4.26
CA ILE A 201 -0.26 29.46 -5.62
C ILE A 201 -1.40 28.45 -5.73
N LEU A 202 -1.59 27.59 -4.71
CA LEU A 202 -2.62 26.56 -4.70
C LEU A 202 -3.97 27.04 -4.13
N ASN A 203 -3.97 28.19 -3.45
CA ASN A 203 -5.12 28.73 -2.71
C ASN A 203 -5.68 27.70 -1.71
N ASN A 204 -4.79 27.07 -0.93
CA ASN A 204 -5.15 26.12 0.12
C ASN A 204 -4.13 26.15 1.27
N GLN A 205 -4.41 25.37 2.32
CA GLN A 205 -3.51 25.28 3.47
C GLN A 205 -3.51 23.87 4.06
N ARG A 206 -2.39 23.49 4.70
CA ARG A 206 -2.24 22.19 5.39
C ARG A 206 -1.13 22.25 6.43
N ASP A 207 -1.20 21.36 7.40
CA ASP A 207 -0.15 21.18 8.41
C ASP A 207 0.75 20.02 7.99
N CYS A 208 2.00 20.34 7.65
CA CYS A 208 3.05 19.39 7.38
C CYS A 208 3.76 19.01 8.68
N GLN A 209 4.39 17.82 8.70
CA GLN A 209 5.18 17.37 9.84
C GLN A 209 6.65 17.29 9.44
N LEU A 210 7.52 17.87 10.25
CA LEU A 210 8.98 17.79 10.11
C LEU A 210 9.54 16.93 11.24
N PHE A 211 10.28 15.89 10.87
CA PHE A 211 10.99 15.00 11.77
C PHE A 211 12.47 14.91 11.35
N SER A 212 13.39 14.74 12.29
CA SER A 212 14.81 14.66 11.99
C SER A 212 15.50 13.55 12.75
N THR A 213 16.29 12.75 12.03
CA THR A 213 17.28 11.84 12.59
C THR A 213 18.70 12.42 12.49
N ALA A 214 18.85 13.52 11.77
CA ALA A 214 20.10 14.23 11.52
C ALA A 214 20.30 15.43 12.45
N LYS A 215 21.58 15.87 12.55
CA LYS A 215 21.98 17.16 13.08
C LYS A 215 22.95 17.79 12.06
N GLY A 216 22.76 19.08 11.76
CA GLY A 216 23.58 19.80 10.79
C GLY A 216 23.12 19.58 9.34
N ASP A 217 24.07 19.51 8.42
CA ASP A 217 23.80 19.38 6.99
C ASP A 217 23.43 17.94 6.62
N ALA A 218 22.23 17.75 6.06
CA ALA A 218 21.69 16.43 5.75
C ALA A 218 20.63 16.49 4.65
N PRO A 219 20.34 15.36 3.96
CA PRO A 219 19.27 15.32 2.97
C PRO A 219 17.89 15.51 3.61
N LEU A 220 16.98 16.13 2.85
CA LEU A 220 15.55 16.23 3.17
C LEU A 220 14.76 15.22 2.33
N VAL A 221 14.11 14.28 3.00
CA VAL A 221 13.20 13.31 2.39
C VAL A 221 11.77 13.83 2.48
N ILE A 222 11.14 14.07 1.34
CA ILE A 222 9.74 14.54 1.25
C ILE A 222 8.85 13.33 1.00
N LEU A 223 7.98 13.02 1.96
CA LEU A 223 7.03 11.90 1.89
C LEU A 223 5.66 12.43 1.50
N LEU A 224 5.25 12.16 0.25
CA LEU A 224 3.91 12.49 -0.24
C LEU A 224 2.87 11.59 0.44
N ASP A 225 1.62 12.07 0.55
CA ASP A 225 0.60 11.44 1.41
C ASP A 225 1.07 11.31 2.87
N GLY A 226 1.75 12.30 3.39
CA GLY A 226 2.45 12.32 4.67
C GLY A 226 1.62 11.88 5.87
N GLN A 227 0.29 12.07 5.85
CA GLN A 227 -0.62 11.58 6.89
C GLN A 227 -0.63 10.05 7.02
N LYS A 228 -0.16 9.32 5.99
CA LYS A 228 -0.03 7.86 6.02
C LYS A 228 1.30 7.39 6.61
N TRP A 229 2.32 8.26 6.58
CA TRP A 229 3.68 7.99 7.03
C TRP A 229 3.98 8.53 8.45
N GLY A 230 2.97 9.08 9.14
CA GLY A 230 3.14 9.73 10.45
C GLY A 230 3.51 8.78 11.58
N ALA A 231 3.57 9.33 12.80
CA ALA A 231 4.01 8.61 13.99
C ALA A 231 3.20 7.33 14.27
N THR A 232 1.89 7.36 14.03
CA THR A 232 0.99 6.21 14.29
C THR A 232 1.21 5.04 13.35
N SER A 233 1.81 5.26 12.18
CA SER A 233 2.11 4.19 11.22
C SER A 233 3.40 3.43 11.53
N GLY A 234 4.19 3.90 12.50
CA GLY A 234 5.49 3.35 12.84
C GLY A 234 6.63 3.78 11.95
N THR A 235 6.36 4.47 10.83
CA THR A 235 7.39 4.83 9.85
C THR A 235 8.53 5.62 10.47
N LEU A 236 8.21 6.66 11.25
CA LEU A 236 9.25 7.51 11.85
C LEU A 236 10.10 6.75 12.88
N SER A 237 9.51 5.84 13.65
CA SER A 237 10.23 4.96 14.58
C SER A 237 11.18 4.02 13.84
N VAL A 238 10.73 3.45 12.72
CA VAL A 238 11.54 2.59 11.86
C VAL A 238 12.69 3.39 11.22
N LEU A 239 12.45 4.60 10.73
CA LEU A 239 13.48 5.47 10.16
C LEU A 239 14.53 5.85 11.21
N GLN A 240 14.12 6.15 12.44
CA GLN A 240 15.04 6.40 13.55
C GLN A 240 15.89 5.16 13.87
N TYR A 241 15.24 3.98 13.93
CA TYR A 241 15.95 2.71 14.15
C TYR A 241 16.97 2.41 13.06
N LEU A 242 16.59 2.50 11.78
CA LEU A 242 17.48 2.23 10.65
C LEU A 242 18.66 3.24 10.60
N THR A 243 18.43 4.49 11.00
CA THR A 243 19.51 5.48 11.15
C THR A 243 20.47 5.07 12.27
N ALA A 244 19.96 4.68 13.44
CA ALA A 244 20.77 4.23 14.56
C ALA A 244 21.57 2.96 14.25
N MET A 245 21.00 2.06 13.46
CA MET A 245 21.65 0.85 12.97
C MET A 245 22.60 1.10 11.78
N LYS A 246 22.78 2.36 11.36
CA LYS A 246 23.61 2.76 10.22
C LYS A 246 23.24 2.06 8.92
N ARG A 247 21.95 1.87 8.69
CA ARG A 247 21.40 1.34 7.42
C ARG A 247 21.09 2.45 6.45
N ILE A 248 20.68 3.60 6.96
CA ILE A 248 20.42 4.83 6.19
C ILE A 248 21.24 6.01 6.76
N THR A 249 21.63 6.91 5.89
CA THR A 249 22.22 8.20 6.28
C THR A 249 21.24 8.99 7.13
N PRO A 250 21.68 9.65 8.23
CA PRO A 250 20.82 10.58 8.96
C PRO A 250 20.20 11.63 8.02
N ALA A 251 18.91 11.89 8.16
CA ALA A 251 18.14 12.75 7.26
C ALA A 251 17.07 13.56 8.02
N HIS A 252 16.56 14.59 7.35
CA HIS A 252 15.35 15.30 7.70
C HIS A 252 14.18 14.70 6.90
N TYR A 253 12.99 14.64 7.47
CA TYR A 253 11.79 14.05 6.84
C TYR A 253 10.64 15.04 6.89
N LEU A 254 10.15 15.46 5.74
CA LEU A 254 8.96 16.28 5.58
C LEU A 254 7.78 15.40 5.16
N LEU A 255 6.82 15.23 6.04
CA LEU A 255 5.58 14.51 5.76
C LEU A 255 4.58 15.52 5.21
N LEU A 256 4.31 15.43 3.92
CA LEU A 256 3.43 16.34 3.19
C LEU A 256 2.06 15.69 3.01
N PRO A 257 1.03 16.07 3.80
CA PRO A 257 -0.27 15.45 3.73
C PRO A 257 -1.06 15.94 2.53
N CYS A 258 -1.95 15.11 2.01
CA CYS A 258 -3.04 15.58 1.14
C CYS A 258 -4.20 16.13 1.99
N ILE A 259 -4.96 17.09 1.44
CA ILE A 259 -6.10 17.73 2.11
C ILE A 259 -7.31 16.79 2.07
N ASP A 260 -7.64 16.33 0.87
CA ASP A 260 -8.73 15.41 0.59
C ASP A 260 -8.45 14.63 -0.71
N GLY A 261 -9.34 13.69 -1.06
CA GLY A 261 -9.16 12.86 -2.24
C GLY A 261 -9.19 13.63 -3.56
N GLN A 262 -9.99 14.67 -3.68
CA GLN A 262 -10.09 15.49 -4.89
C GLN A 262 -8.84 16.36 -5.07
N THR A 263 -8.40 17.01 -4.00
CA THR A 263 -7.16 17.80 -3.98
C THR A 263 -5.96 16.92 -4.24
N ARG A 264 -5.89 15.72 -3.60
CA ARG A 264 -4.85 14.73 -3.84
C ARG A 264 -4.74 14.33 -5.31
N TRP A 265 -5.89 14.01 -5.92
CA TRP A 265 -5.93 13.67 -7.34
C TRP A 265 -5.38 14.80 -8.21
N LYS A 266 -5.84 16.04 -7.99
CA LYS A 266 -5.38 17.20 -8.74
C LYS A 266 -3.88 17.46 -8.55
N GLU A 267 -3.39 17.45 -7.32
CA GLU A 267 -2.01 17.85 -6.99
C GLU A 267 -0.98 16.79 -7.38
N LEU A 268 -1.31 15.50 -7.22
CA LEU A 268 -0.35 14.42 -7.48
C LEU A 268 -0.40 13.86 -8.92
N SER A 269 -1.31 14.33 -9.77
CA SER A 269 -1.40 13.92 -11.17
C SER A 269 -0.58 14.83 -12.09
N CYS A 270 0.74 14.86 -11.92
CA CYS A 270 1.67 15.65 -12.73
C CYS A 270 1.36 17.15 -12.74
N HIS A 271 0.98 17.72 -11.60
CA HIS A 271 0.52 19.09 -11.48
C HIS A 271 1.67 20.06 -11.22
N ARG A 272 2.17 20.73 -12.30
CA ARG A 272 3.31 21.67 -12.20
C ARG A 272 3.13 22.75 -11.13
N PRO A 273 1.96 23.41 -10.99
CA PRO A 273 1.76 24.43 -9.94
C PRO A 273 1.93 23.90 -8.52
N PHE A 274 1.62 22.63 -8.24
CA PHE A 274 1.85 22.00 -6.93
C PHE A 274 3.35 21.98 -6.58
N TRP A 275 4.19 21.55 -7.53
CA TRP A 275 5.63 21.49 -7.34
C TRP A 275 6.24 22.88 -7.26
N GLN A 276 5.74 23.85 -8.07
CA GLN A 276 6.17 25.24 -7.98
C GLN A 276 5.86 25.83 -6.61
N ALA A 277 4.64 25.62 -6.09
CA ALA A 277 4.24 26.06 -4.75
C ALA A 277 5.09 25.42 -3.65
N LEU A 278 5.40 24.12 -3.77
CA LEU A 278 6.25 23.44 -2.84
C LEU A 278 7.66 24.07 -2.82
N ILE A 279 8.25 24.33 -3.99
CA ILE A 279 9.58 24.90 -4.12
C ILE A 279 9.64 26.35 -3.64
N ASP A 280 8.69 27.17 -4.06
CA ASP A 280 8.75 28.62 -3.84
C ASP A 280 8.23 29.05 -2.46
N GLU A 281 7.36 28.24 -1.86
CA GLU A 281 6.68 28.59 -0.60
C GLU A 281 7.09 27.68 0.56
N LEU A 282 6.94 26.35 0.40
CA LEU A 282 7.11 25.40 1.53
C LEU A 282 8.58 25.12 1.84
N LEU A 283 9.43 24.85 0.84
CA LEU A 283 10.83 24.50 1.10
C LEU A 283 11.59 25.62 1.82
N PRO A 284 11.44 26.91 1.46
CA PRO A 284 12.07 28.00 2.22
C PRO A 284 11.66 28.06 3.69
N ASP A 285 10.40 27.76 3.99
CA ASP A 285 9.88 27.71 5.37
C ASP A 285 10.50 26.54 6.13
N VAL A 286 10.57 25.33 5.51
CA VAL A 286 11.22 24.15 6.10
C VAL A 286 12.69 24.40 6.36
N GLU A 287 13.42 24.98 5.40
CA GLU A 287 14.85 25.31 5.55
C GLU A 287 15.07 26.35 6.66
N SER A 288 14.20 27.34 6.76
CA SER A 288 14.23 28.34 7.84
C SER A 288 14.04 27.69 9.22
N GLU A 289 13.10 26.74 9.35
CA GLU A 289 12.90 26.01 10.60
C GLU A 289 14.12 25.13 10.94
N LEU A 290 14.69 24.43 9.96
CA LEU A 290 15.91 23.65 10.15
C LEU A 290 17.11 24.54 10.55
N ALA A 291 17.25 25.71 9.95
CA ALA A 291 18.32 26.65 10.28
C ALA A 291 18.25 27.16 11.74
N LYS A 292 17.04 27.35 12.31
CA LYS A 292 16.85 27.68 13.74
C LYS A 292 17.37 26.58 14.67
N LEU A 293 17.40 25.33 14.18
CA LEU A 293 17.94 24.17 14.88
C LEU A 293 19.44 23.92 14.58
N GLY A 294 20.09 24.80 13.82
CA GLY A 294 21.48 24.65 13.40
C GLY A 294 21.69 23.57 12.33
N SER A 295 20.65 23.30 11.54
CA SER A 295 20.65 22.29 10.47
C SER A 295 20.44 22.94 9.11
N SER A 296 20.83 22.25 8.03
CA SER A 296 20.63 22.67 6.64
C SER A 296 20.32 21.47 5.75
N VAL A 297 19.79 21.73 4.56
CA VAL A 297 19.46 20.71 3.57
C VAL A 297 20.58 20.60 2.55
N SER A 298 21.18 19.41 2.43
CA SER A 298 22.26 19.12 1.48
C SER A 298 21.74 18.58 0.14
N ASP A 299 20.57 17.92 0.12
CA ASP A 299 19.97 17.28 -1.04
C ASP A 299 18.50 16.96 -0.77
N TYR A 300 17.73 16.69 -1.83
CA TYR A 300 16.29 16.37 -1.73
C TYR A 300 16.01 14.98 -2.27
N VAL A 301 15.21 14.21 -1.53
CA VAL A 301 14.66 12.92 -1.97
C VAL A 301 13.13 13.01 -1.92
N ILE A 302 12.46 12.66 -3.00
CA ILE A 302 10.99 12.60 -3.01
C ILE A 302 10.54 11.15 -3.02
N ALA A 303 9.58 10.83 -2.16
CA ALA A 303 9.01 9.50 -2.08
C ALA A 303 7.49 9.55 -2.01
N GLY A 304 6.83 8.61 -2.69
CA GLY A 304 5.39 8.46 -2.64
C GLY A 304 4.91 7.15 -3.23
N GLN A 305 3.67 6.79 -2.90
CA GLN A 305 3.01 5.60 -3.40
C GLN A 305 1.86 5.94 -4.34
N SER A 306 1.58 5.07 -5.31
CA SER A 306 0.45 5.22 -6.25
C SER A 306 0.55 6.53 -7.03
N LEU A 307 -0.43 7.45 -6.94
CA LEU A 307 -0.32 8.81 -7.49
C LEU A 307 0.86 9.59 -6.90
N GLY A 308 1.21 9.35 -5.62
CA GLY A 308 2.43 9.91 -5.03
C GLY A 308 3.69 9.40 -5.70
N GLY A 309 3.72 8.12 -6.12
CA GLY A 309 4.83 7.55 -6.87
C GLY A 309 4.97 8.15 -8.27
N LEU A 310 3.84 8.36 -8.97
CA LEU A 310 3.79 9.12 -10.22
C LEU A 310 4.35 10.53 -10.02
N SER A 311 3.86 11.24 -9.00
CA SER A 311 4.24 12.62 -8.70
C SER A 311 5.71 12.76 -8.30
N SER A 312 6.26 11.77 -7.56
CA SER A 312 7.68 11.74 -7.19
C SER A 312 8.58 11.66 -8.42
N LEU A 313 8.27 10.76 -9.35
CA LEU A 313 9.04 10.65 -10.60
C LEU A 313 8.85 11.87 -11.48
N TYR A 314 7.62 12.42 -11.57
CA TYR A 314 7.35 13.67 -12.28
C TYR A 314 8.22 14.82 -11.79
N ALA A 315 8.34 14.97 -10.47
CA ALA A 315 9.20 16.01 -9.89
C ALA A 315 10.66 15.84 -10.28
N GLY A 316 11.20 14.62 -10.18
CA GLY A 316 12.56 14.33 -10.59
C GLY A 316 12.84 14.63 -12.07
N LEU A 317 11.85 14.45 -12.95
CA LEU A 317 11.99 14.71 -14.38
C LEU A 317 11.81 16.18 -14.77
N HIS A 318 10.94 16.92 -14.06
CA HIS A 318 10.54 18.28 -14.48
C HIS A 318 11.15 19.41 -13.64
N PHE A 319 11.81 19.07 -12.52
CA PHE A 319 12.49 20.03 -11.62
C PHE A 319 13.87 19.51 -11.23
N PRO A 320 14.74 19.22 -12.22
CA PRO A 320 16.04 18.57 -12.03
C PRO A 320 17.01 19.39 -11.15
N GLU A 321 16.81 20.69 -11.08
CA GLU A 321 17.60 21.60 -10.25
C GLU A 321 17.38 21.43 -8.74
N TYR A 322 16.24 20.81 -8.37
CA TYR A 322 15.88 20.51 -6.97
C TYR A 322 15.91 19.02 -6.67
N PHE A 323 15.36 18.21 -7.57
CA PHE A 323 15.03 16.83 -7.29
C PHE A 323 15.79 15.86 -8.19
N SER A 324 16.91 15.38 -7.69
CA SER A 324 17.71 14.35 -8.38
C SER A 324 17.38 12.93 -7.93
N LYS A 325 16.67 12.76 -6.80
CA LYS A 325 16.39 11.45 -6.21
C LYS A 325 14.88 11.23 -6.02
N ALA A 326 14.35 10.14 -6.58
CA ALA A 326 12.94 9.80 -6.51
C ALA A 326 12.71 8.34 -6.10
N ILE A 327 11.79 8.11 -5.16
CA ILE A 327 11.27 6.79 -4.78
C ILE A 327 9.82 6.71 -5.21
N SER A 328 9.50 5.80 -6.12
CA SER A 328 8.16 5.55 -6.59
C SER A 328 7.69 4.15 -6.22
N LEU A 329 6.69 4.08 -5.37
CA LEU A 329 6.11 2.84 -4.87
C LEU A 329 4.80 2.59 -5.59
N SER A 330 4.74 1.57 -6.46
CA SER A 330 3.58 1.28 -7.30
C SER A 330 3.07 2.52 -8.04
N GLY A 331 3.96 3.24 -8.75
CA GLY A 331 3.64 4.50 -9.41
C GLY A 331 2.50 4.38 -10.41
N SER A 332 1.54 5.31 -10.37
CA SER A 332 0.36 5.35 -11.24
C SER A 332 0.73 5.80 -12.67
N PHE A 333 1.70 5.14 -13.29
CA PHE A 333 2.25 5.52 -14.61
C PHE A 333 1.30 5.28 -15.79
N TRP A 334 0.11 4.74 -15.52
CA TRP A 334 -1.02 4.75 -16.46
C TRP A 334 -1.56 6.17 -16.74
N TRP A 335 -1.21 7.17 -15.92
CA TRP A 335 -1.60 8.54 -16.16
C TRP A 335 -1.02 9.08 -17.48
N PRO A 336 -1.79 9.80 -18.36
CA PRO A 336 -3.16 10.31 -18.15
C PRO A 336 -4.30 9.39 -18.64
N GLU A 337 -4.09 8.09 -18.87
CA GLU A 337 -5.08 7.16 -19.42
C GLU A 337 -6.16 6.73 -18.40
N VAL A 338 -6.85 7.68 -17.78
CA VAL A 338 -7.87 7.39 -16.75
C VAL A 338 -8.95 6.42 -17.23
N ASP A 339 -9.35 6.52 -18.49
CA ASP A 339 -10.41 5.68 -19.07
C ASP A 339 -9.97 4.21 -19.26
N ARG A 340 -8.70 3.95 -19.42
CA ARG A 340 -8.16 2.59 -19.59
C ARG A 340 -8.08 1.79 -18.30
N MET A 341 -7.92 2.42 -17.14
CA MET A 341 -8.05 1.75 -15.85
C MET A 341 -9.44 1.14 -15.65
N GLN A 342 -10.39 1.55 -16.45
CA GLN A 342 -11.76 1.06 -16.34
C GLN A 342 -11.98 -0.26 -17.07
N SER A 343 -11.12 -0.72 -17.98
CA SER A 343 -11.47 -1.91 -18.79
C SER A 343 -10.41 -2.69 -19.57
N PRO A 344 -9.11 -2.81 -19.27
CA PRO A 344 -8.32 -3.70 -20.12
C PRO A 344 -8.27 -5.12 -19.59
N LYS A 345 -8.46 -6.08 -20.47
CA LYS A 345 -7.90 -7.42 -20.32
C LYS A 345 -6.38 -7.26 -20.47
N SER A 346 -5.60 -7.85 -19.57
CA SER A 346 -4.13 -7.72 -19.52
C SER A 346 -3.40 -8.04 -20.85
N THR A 347 -4.04 -8.79 -21.75
CA THR A 347 -3.54 -9.11 -23.11
C THR A 347 -3.62 -7.94 -24.09
N ASP A 348 -4.50 -6.97 -23.86
CA ASP A 348 -4.68 -5.84 -24.79
C ASP A 348 -3.65 -4.73 -24.52
N LEU A 349 -3.09 -4.67 -23.32
CA LEU A 349 -2.08 -3.67 -22.93
C LEU A 349 -0.73 -3.87 -23.60
N LEU A 350 -0.33 -5.12 -23.89
CA LEU A 350 0.92 -5.43 -24.58
C LEU A 350 0.94 -4.92 -26.05
N GLN A 351 -0.22 -4.57 -26.60
CA GLN A 351 -0.37 -4.05 -27.96
C GLN A 351 -0.74 -2.56 -28.02
N THR A 352 -0.83 -1.90 -26.87
CA THR A 352 -1.29 -0.51 -26.80
C THR A 352 -0.14 0.48 -26.94
N THR A 353 -0.31 1.43 -27.84
CA THR A 353 0.53 2.63 -27.93
C THR A 353 0.36 3.44 -26.66
N LEU A 354 1.47 3.91 -26.06
CA LEU A 354 1.42 4.86 -24.95
C LEU A 354 0.56 6.06 -25.28
N VAL A 355 -0.22 6.54 -24.32
CA VAL A 355 -1.00 7.77 -24.50
C VAL A 355 -0.03 8.96 -24.55
N PRO A 356 -0.23 9.89 -25.46
CA PRO A 356 0.55 11.11 -25.53
C PRO A 356 0.64 11.78 -24.15
N ASN A 357 1.86 12.13 -23.75
CA ASN A 357 2.22 12.78 -22.49
C ASN A 357 2.31 11.85 -21.23
N SER A 358 2.28 10.54 -21.35
CA SER A 358 2.73 9.67 -20.25
C SER A 358 4.21 9.95 -19.93
N LEU A 359 4.66 9.71 -18.68
CA LEU A 359 6.07 9.95 -18.32
C LEU A 359 7.02 9.08 -19.15
N ALA A 360 6.67 7.82 -19.37
CA ALA A 360 7.47 6.93 -20.21
C ALA A 360 7.62 7.48 -21.64
N GLU A 361 6.55 8.01 -22.23
CA GLU A 361 6.58 8.60 -23.57
C GLU A 361 7.37 9.92 -23.61
N GLN A 362 7.25 10.76 -22.58
CA GLN A 362 8.06 11.97 -22.47
C GLN A 362 9.56 11.65 -22.45
N ILE A 363 9.96 10.60 -21.72
CA ILE A 363 11.35 10.13 -21.66
C ILE A 363 11.77 9.57 -23.02
N GLN A 364 10.97 8.71 -23.65
CA GLN A 364 11.30 8.09 -24.95
C GLN A 364 11.47 9.12 -26.06
N ASN A 365 10.67 10.18 -26.04
CA ASN A 365 10.71 11.26 -27.03
C ASN A 365 11.67 12.41 -26.69
N ASP A 366 12.55 12.22 -25.69
CA ASP A 366 13.55 13.22 -25.25
C ASP A 366 12.92 14.57 -24.84
N LEU A 367 11.69 14.56 -24.32
CA LEU A 367 11.02 15.75 -23.80
C LEU A 367 11.48 16.13 -22.40
N VAL A 368 12.11 15.19 -21.69
CA VAL A 368 12.73 15.35 -20.36
C VAL A 368 14.07 14.62 -20.34
N ASP A 369 15.02 15.15 -19.57
CA ASP A 369 16.31 14.51 -19.34
C ASP A 369 16.27 13.60 -18.10
N VAL A 370 16.94 12.45 -18.20
CA VAL A 370 17.03 11.45 -17.11
C VAL A 370 18.46 11.29 -16.56
N GLN A 371 19.47 11.98 -17.12
CA GLN A 371 20.88 11.77 -16.78
C GLN A 371 21.20 12.15 -15.33
N HIS A 372 20.48 13.12 -14.78
CA HIS A 372 20.63 13.59 -13.39
C HIS A 372 19.86 12.73 -12.40
N LEU A 373 18.92 11.88 -12.89
CA LEU A 373 17.95 11.18 -12.06
C LEU A 373 18.54 9.91 -11.44
N HIS A 374 18.35 9.75 -10.14
CA HIS A 374 18.56 8.52 -9.39
C HIS A 374 17.19 8.04 -8.87
N ALA A 375 16.61 7.06 -9.52
CA ALA A 375 15.27 6.59 -9.20
C ALA A 375 15.28 5.19 -8.58
N PHE A 376 14.42 4.99 -7.59
CA PHE A 376 14.09 3.68 -7.03
C PHE A 376 12.59 3.42 -7.26
N LEU A 377 12.29 2.42 -8.07
CA LEU A 377 10.92 2.07 -8.45
C LEU A 377 10.57 0.68 -7.91
N THR A 378 9.37 0.52 -7.36
CA THR A 378 8.83 -0.79 -7.01
C THR A 378 7.39 -0.94 -7.45
N VAL A 379 6.95 -2.19 -7.67
CA VAL A 379 5.56 -2.54 -7.92
C VAL A 379 5.27 -3.91 -7.30
N GLY A 380 4.06 -4.11 -6.80
CA GLY A 380 3.61 -5.41 -6.30
C GLY A 380 3.29 -6.37 -7.43
N SER A 381 3.77 -7.61 -7.34
CA SER A 381 3.54 -8.66 -8.38
C SER A 381 2.06 -8.98 -8.62
N GLY A 382 1.19 -8.69 -7.65
CA GLY A 382 -0.27 -8.84 -7.78
C GLY A 382 -0.97 -7.68 -8.46
N GLU A 383 -0.26 -6.60 -8.80
CA GLU A 383 -0.87 -5.36 -9.30
C GLU A 383 -1.17 -5.38 -10.82
N LYS A 384 -1.09 -6.55 -11.47
CA LYS A 384 -1.51 -6.75 -12.87
C LYS A 384 -1.02 -5.63 -13.82
N ASP A 385 -1.94 -4.78 -14.26
CA ASP A 385 -1.67 -3.72 -15.24
C ASP A 385 -0.67 -2.67 -14.74
N MET A 386 -0.62 -2.42 -13.42
CA MET A 386 0.38 -1.53 -12.82
C MET A 386 1.81 -2.04 -13.05
N CYS A 387 2.02 -3.37 -13.06
CA CYS A 387 3.32 -3.96 -13.38
C CYS A 387 3.78 -3.51 -14.76
N LEU A 388 2.90 -3.62 -15.77
CA LEU A 388 3.23 -3.23 -17.15
C LEU A 388 3.64 -1.76 -17.25
N TYR A 389 2.87 -0.84 -16.67
CA TYR A 389 3.18 0.59 -16.73
C TYR A 389 4.47 0.94 -15.99
N ASN A 390 4.74 0.28 -14.86
CA ASN A 390 6.00 0.46 -14.13
C ASN A 390 7.18 -0.11 -14.91
N ASP A 391 7.05 -1.28 -15.54
CA ASP A 391 8.05 -1.88 -16.43
C ASP A 391 8.38 -0.95 -17.60
N MET A 392 7.35 -0.41 -18.29
CA MET A 392 7.52 0.51 -19.42
C MET A 392 8.28 1.79 -18.99
N THR A 393 7.95 2.35 -17.85
CA THR A 393 8.61 3.55 -17.32
C THR A 393 10.06 3.25 -16.93
N TYR A 394 10.31 2.12 -16.28
CA TYR A 394 11.68 1.66 -15.98
C TYR A 394 12.51 1.51 -17.25
N GLN A 395 11.98 0.82 -18.29
CA GLN A 395 12.70 0.61 -19.54
C GLN A 395 13.01 1.96 -20.21
N ALA A 396 12.05 2.89 -20.26
CA ALA A 396 12.27 4.21 -20.84
C ALA A 396 13.43 4.96 -20.17
N ILE A 397 13.48 4.98 -18.81
CA ILE A 397 14.58 5.61 -18.07
C ILE A 397 15.91 4.93 -18.36
N LYS A 398 15.93 3.60 -18.35
CA LYS A 398 17.14 2.81 -18.57
C LYS A 398 17.70 2.96 -19.99
N GLU A 399 16.85 2.93 -21.01
CA GLU A 399 17.25 3.10 -22.42
C GLU A 399 17.83 4.47 -22.70
N LYS A 400 17.40 5.50 -21.96
CA LYS A 400 17.94 6.86 -22.05
C LYS A 400 19.15 7.09 -21.13
N GLY A 401 19.65 6.04 -20.44
CA GLY A 401 20.85 6.08 -19.62
C GLY A 401 20.67 6.68 -18.22
N GLY A 402 19.45 6.83 -17.73
CA GLY A 402 19.17 7.26 -16.36
C GLY A 402 19.55 6.19 -15.34
N ASN A 403 19.91 6.60 -14.12
CA ASN A 403 20.22 5.69 -13.02
C ASN A 403 18.93 5.28 -12.31
N VAL A 404 18.46 4.08 -12.59
CA VAL A 404 17.21 3.55 -12.06
C VAL A 404 17.37 2.13 -11.53
N TYR A 405 16.95 1.91 -10.28
CA TYR A 405 16.73 0.59 -9.69
C TYR A 405 15.25 0.25 -9.77
N TYR A 406 14.93 -0.99 -10.12
CA TYR A 406 13.55 -1.46 -10.21
C TYR A 406 13.40 -2.85 -9.61
N GLU A 407 12.39 -3.03 -8.80
CA GLU A 407 12.08 -4.28 -8.13
C GLU A 407 10.58 -4.59 -8.17
N THR A 408 10.23 -5.82 -8.55
CA THR A 408 8.88 -6.36 -8.37
C THR A 408 8.83 -7.11 -7.04
N VAL A 409 8.06 -6.59 -6.08
CA VAL A 409 7.90 -7.22 -4.77
C VAL A 409 6.73 -8.21 -4.76
N PHE A 410 6.84 -9.30 -4.01
CA PHE A 410 5.74 -10.26 -3.85
C PHE A 410 4.67 -9.69 -2.91
N GLY A 411 3.79 -8.87 -3.46
CA GLY A 411 2.74 -8.14 -2.75
C GLY A 411 1.75 -7.49 -3.70
N GLY A 412 0.89 -6.65 -3.15
CA GLY A 412 -0.12 -5.91 -3.89
C GLY A 412 0.02 -4.40 -3.78
N HIS A 413 -1.01 -3.67 -4.21
CA HIS A 413 -1.18 -2.22 -4.03
C HIS A 413 -1.50 -1.92 -2.57
N ASP A 414 -0.53 -2.07 -1.69
CA ASP A 414 -0.74 -2.33 -0.28
C ASP A 414 0.30 -1.64 0.60
N TRP A 415 -0.13 -1.20 1.78
CA TRP A 415 0.73 -0.60 2.79
C TRP A 415 1.93 -1.48 3.15
N LEU A 416 1.73 -2.81 3.33
CA LEU A 416 2.81 -3.72 3.69
C LEU A 416 3.88 -3.81 2.60
N SER A 417 3.49 -3.74 1.32
CA SER A 417 4.43 -3.65 0.21
C SER A 417 5.16 -2.31 0.19
N TRP A 418 4.44 -1.21 0.42
CA TRP A 418 5.01 0.13 0.34
C TRP A 418 5.93 0.48 1.49
N ARG A 419 5.60 0.05 2.73
CA ARG A 419 6.42 0.36 3.90
C ARG A 419 7.84 -0.19 3.77
N SER A 420 7.99 -1.44 3.36
CA SER A 420 9.29 -2.06 3.15
C SER A 420 9.99 -1.49 1.92
N SER A 421 9.27 -1.23 0.84
CA SER A 421 9.81 -0.61 -0.37
C SER A 421 10.33 0.80 -0.11
N LEU A 422 9.66 1.60 0.74
CA LEU A 422 10.17 2.91 1.16
C LEU A 422 11.52 2.79 1.86
N THR A 423 11.63 1.92 2.86
CA THR A 423 12.90 1.75 3.60
C THR A 423 14.00 1.18 2.72
N ASN A 424 13.70 0.24 1.81
CA ASN A 424 14.66 -0.28 0.83
C ASN A 424 15.13 0.83 -0.13
N GLY A 425 14.21 1.67 -0.62
CA GLY A 425 14.54 2.82 -1.45
C GLY A 425 15.45 3.81 -0.75
N LEU A 426 15.20 4.10 0.53
CA LEU A 426 16.06 4.97 1.32
C LEU A 426 17.43 4.34 1.58
N MET A 427 17.51 3.04 1.88
CA MET A 427 18.81 2.34 2.00
C MET A 427 19.58 2.34 0.68
N HIS A 428 18.90 2.34 -0.46
CA HIS A 428 19.54 2.41 -1.78
C HIS A 428 20.02 3.82 -2.14
N LEU A 429 19.20 4.86 -1.93
CA LEU A 429 19.49 6.24 -2.34
C LEU A 429 20.27 7.06 -1.29
N LEU A 430 20.17 6.66 -0.03
CA LEU A 430 20.84 7.29 1.12
C LEU A 430 21.57 6.24 1.96
N PRO A 431 22.47 5.42 1.39
CA PRO A 431 23.20 4.43 2.16
C PRO A 431 24.06 5.12 3.23
N ALA A 432 24.14 4.54 4.42
CA ALA A 432 25.01 5.06 5.46
C ALA A 432 26.47 5.01 5.00
N GLN A 433 27.20 6.08 5.25
CA GLN A 433 28.65 6.11 5.03
C GLN A 433 29.35 5.36 6.17
N HIS A 434 30.25 4.46 5.82
CA HIS A 434 31.06 3.68 6.77
C HIS A 434 32.24 4.45 7.29
#